data_0689c0cebf6011b1572ae86a0ab75ee3
#
_entry.id   0689c0cebf6011b1572ae86a0ab75ee3
#
_cell.length_a   1.000
_cell.length_b   1.000
_cell.length_c   1.000
_cell.angle_alpha   90.00
_cell.angle_beta   90.00
_cell.angle_gamma   90.00
#
_symmetry.space_group_name_H-M   'P 1'
#
loop_
_entity.id
_entity.type
_entity.pdbx_description
1 polymer ?
#
loop_
_entity_poly.entity_id
_entity_poly.type
_entity_poly.pdbx_seq_one_letter_code
_entity_poly.pdbx_strand_id
1 'polypeptide(L)'
;MNPLIITCAGVGAEVTRAEQPNLPLSAAEIASDAAECREAGASIYHLHVRSDDGAPTMDVATFRSAFEAIRKETDIIVQFTSGGAVTDSEDARSAPLELRPDMASLTTGTVNFADGVFWNPPDLVRRFYGRMRELGITPEFEIFEAGMLANAAALYEEFGEEHHRHYDFVLGVPGALPAWDDSVAFLAGHLPEGATWGATGIGRWHLGVARAAITAGGHVRTGFEDVVYYERGRLAESNAQLIKRVAGMGREANREIATPEITRNLLRL
;
A
#
# COMPACT_ATOMS: atom_id res chain seq x y z
N MET A 1 21.99 3.34 -6.22
CA MET A 1 20.66 3.51 -5.58
C MET A 1 20.22 2.16 -5.02
N ASN A 2 19.43 2.15 -3.95
CA ASN A 2 18.87 0.91 -3.41
C ASN A 2 17.97 0.21 -4.44
N PRO A 3 17.83 -1.11 -4.38
CA PRO A 3 16.85 -1.85 -5.19
C PRO A 3 15.45 -1.25 -5.05
N LEU A 4 14.66 -1.32 -6.12
CA LEU A 4 13.30 -0.78 -6.16
C LEU A 4 12.32 -1.79 -5.58
N ILE A 5 11.70 -1.48 -4.45
CA ILE A 5 10.55 -2.20 -3.92
C ILE A 5 9.33 -1.78 -4.74
N ILE A 6 8.53 -2.76 -5.16
CA ILE A 6 7.25 -2.52 -5.83
C ILE A 6 6.15 -3.21 -5.02
N THR A 7 5.19 -2.42 -4.54
CA THR A 7 3.99 -2.90 -3.84
C THR A 7 2.84 -3.00 -4.82
N CYS A 8 2.20 -4.16 -4.87
CA CYS A 8 0.95 -4.36 -5.60
C CYS A 8 -0.25 -4.11 -4.69
N ALA A 9 -1.09 -3.13 -5.00
CA ALA A 9 -2.39 -2.90 -4.38
C ALA A 9 -3.49 -3.48 -5.29
N GLY A 10 -3.71 -4.81 -5.16
CA GLY A 10 -4.43 -5.58 -6.18
C GLY A 10 -5.95 -5.46 -6.12
N VAL A 11 -6.56 -5.13 -4.98
CA VAL A 11 -8.01 -5.26 -4.75
C VAL A 11 -8.68 -3.93 -4.40
N GLY A 12 -8.23 -3.27 -3.33
CA GLY A 12 -8.83 -2.04 -2.80
C GLY A 12 -10.26 -2.21 -2.26
N ALA A 13 -10.85 -1.10 -1.81
CA ALA A 13 -12.23 -1.04 -1.31
C ALA A 13 -13.21 -0.43 -2.32
N GLU A 14 -12.76 0.48 -3.20
CA GLU A 14 -13.63 1.35 -3.99
C GLU A 14 -13.94 0.81 -5.39
N VAL A 15 -12.97 0.15 -6.05
CA VAL A 15 -13.12 -0.34 -7.42
C VAL A 15 -14.06 -1.55 -7.49
N THR A 16 -14.90 -1.60 -8.52
CA THR A 16 -15.85 -2.69 -8.77
C THR A 16 -15.51 -3.45 -10.06
N ARG A 17 -16.06 -4.66 -10.25
CA ARG A 17 -15.93 -5.39 -11.54
C ARG A 17 -16.62 -4.71 -12.71
N ALA A 18 -17.51 -3.79 -12.47
CA ALA A 18 -18.08 -2.97 -13.55
C ALA A 18 -17.05 -1.98 -14.12
N GLU A 19 -16.11 -1.51 -13.27
CA GLU A 19 -15.02 -0.59 -13.64
C GLU A 19 -13.78 -1.35 -14.09
N GLN A 20 -13.45 -2.48 -13.42
CA GLN A 20 -12.34 -3.35 -13.75
C GLN A 20 -12.80 -4.82 -13.75
N PRO A 21 -13.16 -5.39 -14.92
CA PRO A 21 -13.68 -6.76 -15.02
C PRO A 21 -12.75 -7.85 -14.47
N ASN A 22 -11.45 -7.58 -14.45
CA ASN A 22 -10.41 -8.51 -13.97
C ASN A 22 -10.02 -8.28 -12.50
N LEU A 23 -10.82 -7.51 -11.74
CA LEU A 23 -10.58 -7.30 -10.31
C LEU A 23 -10.67 -8.65 -9.56
N PRO A 24 -9.60 -9.09 -8.84
CA PRO A 24 -9.64 -10.33 -8.07
C PRO A 24 -10.50 -10.14 -6.82
N LEU A 25 -11.44 -11.04 -6.55
CA LEU A 25 -12.37 -10.93 -5.42
C LEU A 25 -12.29 -12.14 -4.48
N SER A 26 -12.23 -13.36 -5.02
CA SER A 26 -12.11 -14.56 -4.22
C SER A 26 -10.68 -14.80 -3.72
N ALA A 27 -10.52 -15.56 -2.64
CA ALA A 27 -9.21 -15.92 -2.10
C ALA A 27 -8.30 -16.58 -3.15
N ALA A 28 -8.87 -17.41 -4.03
CA ALA A 28 -8.13 -18.07 -5.10
C ALA A 28 -7.67 -17.10 -6.20
N GLU A 29 -8.54 -16.16 -6.62
CA GLU A 29 -8.18 -15.12 -7.58
C GLU A 29 -7.12 -14.18 -7.01
N ILE A 30 -7.24 -13.78 -5.74
CA ILE A 30 -6.26 -12.92 -5.04
C ILE A 30 -4.90 -13.64 -4.94
N ALA A 31 -4.87 -14.92 -4.63
CA ALA A 31 -3.63 -15.70 -4.56
C ALA A 31 -2.95 -15.84 -5.93
N SER A 32 -3.72 -16.11 -6.98
CA SER A 32 -3.21 -16.15 -8.36
C SER A 32 -2.65 -14.79 -8.80
N ASP A 33 -3.40 -13.69 -8.54
CA ASP A 33 -2.97 -12.33 -8.86
C ASP A 33 -1.68 -11.95 -8.10
N ALA A 34 -1.58 -12.32 -6.82
CA ALA A 34 -0.38 -12.08 -6.02
C ALA A 34 0.85 -12.83 -6.57
N ALA A 35 0.67 -14.08 -7.02
CA ALA A 35 1.74 -14.87 -7.64
C ALA A 35 2.18 -14.26 -8.98
N GLU A 36 1.23 -13.87 -9.85
CA GLU A 36 1.53 -13.20 -11.11
C GLU A 36 2.24 -11.85 -10.89
N CYS A 37 1.80 -11.08 -9.89
CA CYS A 37 2.45 -9.82 -9.52
C CYS A 37 3.87 -10.04 -9.00
N ARG A 38 4.09 -11.11 -8.22
CA ARG A 38 5.42 -11.51 -7.76
C ARG A 38 6.36 -11.82 -8.92
N GLU A 39 5.91 -12.57 -9.89
CA GLU A 39 6.68 -12.87 -11.12
C GLU A 39 6.96 -11.61 -11.95
N ALA A 40 6.01 -10.66 -11.98
CA ALA A 40 6.16 -9.39 -12.67
C ALA A 40 7.14 -8.43 -12.00
N GLY A 41 7.48 -8.66 -10.70
CA GLY A 41 8.47 -7.88 -9.96
C GLY A 41 7.95 -7.21 -8.69
N ALA A 42 6.72 -7.48 -8.24
CA ALA A 42 6.27 -7.04 -6.93
C ALA A 42 6.94 -7.85 -5.82
N SER A 43 7.25 -7.20 -4.71
CA SER A 43 7.77 -7.84 -3.51
C SER A 43 6.82 -7.75 -2.32
N ILE A 44 5.84 -6.85 -2.38
CA ILE A 44 4.78 -6.68 -1.38
C ILE A 44 3.43 -6.74 -2.09
N TYR A 45 2.46 -7.41 -1.46
CA TYR A 45 1.06 -7.41 -1.87
C TYR A 45 0.21 -6.77 -0.77
N HIS A 46 -0.33 -5.59 -1.07
CA HIS A 46 -1.26 -4.88 -0.21
C HIS A 46 -2.65 -5.51 -0.35
N LEU A 47 -3.13 -6.09 0.72
CA LEU A 47 -4.32 -6.92 0.74
C LEU A 47 -5.53 -6.19 1.30
N HIS A 48 -6.53 -6.00 0.45
CA HIS A 48 -7.95 -5.89 0.77
C HIS A 48 -8.66 -7.18 0.41
N VAL A 49 -9.79 -7.46 1.02
CA VAL A 49 -10.65 -8.59 0.67
C VAL A 49 -12.09 -8.14 0.43
N ARG A 50 -12.84 -8.98 -0.25
CA ARG A 50 -14.24 -8.72 -0.59
C ARG A 50 -15.11 -9.86 -0.11
N SER A 51 -16.35 -9.56 0.26
CA SER A 51 -17.39 -10.55 0.50
C SER A 51 -17.85 -11.21 -0.79
N ASP A 52 -18.63 -12.27 -0.69
CA ASP A 52 -19.09 -13.07 -1.86
C ASP A 52 -19.89 -12.25 -2.89
N ASP A 53 -20.53 -11.16 -2.46
CA ASP A 53 -21.24 -10.22 -3.34
C ASP A 53 -20.33 -9.13 -3.94
N GLY A 54 -19.04 -9.15 -3.62
CA GLY A 54 -18.03 -8.21 -4.10
C GLY A 54 -17.93 -6.92 -3.30
N ALA A 55 -18.69 -6.74 -2.22
CA ALA A 55 -18.57 -5.58 -1.33
C ALA A 55 -17.25 -5.62 -0.53
N PRO A 56 -16.64 -4.45 -0.18
CA PRO A 56 -15.48 -4.43 0.71
C PRO A 56 -15.85 -4.99 2.09
N THR A 57 -14.90 -5.70 2.72
CA THR A 57 -15.13 -6.26 4.06
C THR A 57 -13.83 -6.31 4.85
N MET A 58 -13.96 -6.18 6.18
CA MET A 58 -12.89 -6.40 7.15
C MET A 58 -13.09 -7.71 7.93
N ASP A 59 -13.88 -8.64 7.39
CA ASP A 59 -14.11 -9.93 8.03
C ASP A 59 -12.83 -10.75 8.17
N VAL A 60 -12.51 -11.14 9.40
CA VAL A 60 -11.27 -11.86 9.74
C VAL A 60 -11.16 -13.22 9.04
N ALA A 61 -12.28 -13.93 8.84
CA ALA A 61 -12.25 -15.23 8.18
C ALA A 61 -11.94 -15.08 6.70
N THR A 62 -12.46 -14.04 6.05
CA THR A 62 -12.17 -13.71 4.67
C THR A 62 -10.72 -13.29 4.48
N PHE A 63 -10.17 -12.45 5.37
CA PHE A 63 -8.73 -12.11 5.39
C PHE A 63 -7.86 -13.35 5.56
N ARG A 64 -8.20 -14.23 6.52
CA ARG A 64 -7.46 -15.48 6.76
C ARG A 64 -7.43 -16.34 5.49
N SER A 65 -8.57 -16.53 4.84
CA SER A 65 -8.67 -17.36 3.64
C SER A 65 -7.77 -16.85 2.51
N ALA A 66 -7.80 -15.54 2.23
CA ALA A 66 -6.95 -14.92 1.21
C ALA A 66 -5.46 -14.97 1.60
N PHE A 67 -5.13 -14.67 2.85
CA PHE A 67 -3.77 -14.67 3.36
C PHE A 67 -3.11 -16.05 3.29
N GLU A 68 -3.83 -17.11 3.74
CA GLU A 68 -3.34 -18.48 3.66
C GLU A 68 -3.19 -18.94 2.20
N ALA A 69 -4.11 -18.55 1.31
CA ALA A 69 -4.03 -18.85 -0.10
C ALA A 69 -2.79 -18.18 -0.75
N ILE A 70 -2.54 -16.89 -0.49
CA ILE A 70 -1.34 -16.20 -0.99
C ILE A 70 -0.06 -16.90 -0.51
N ARG A 71 0.05 -17.19 0.78
CA ARG A 71 1.25 -17.83 1.37
C ARG A 71 1.54 -19.23 0.82
N LYS A 72 0.51 -19.91 0.33
CA LYS A 72 0.65 -21.23 -0.31
C LYS A 72 1.20 -21.13 -1.74
N GLU A 73 0.85 -20.06 -2.44
CA GLU A 73 1.18 -19.91 -3.87
C GLU A 73 2.50 -19.14 -4.11
N THR A 74 2.90 -18.24 -3.19
CA THR A 74 4.03 -17.34 -3.42
C THR A 74 4.75 -16.92 -2.13
N ASP A 75 6.01 -16.46 -2.25
CA ASP A 75 6.85 -15.92 -1.18
C ASP A 75 6.66 -14.40 -0.97
N ILE A 76 5.72 -13.77 -1.68
CA ILE A 76 5.48 -12.33 -1.60
C ILE A 76 5.16 -11.90 -0.16
N ILE A 77 5.66 -10.73 0.24
CA ILE A 77 5.33 -10.14 1.54
C ILE A 77 3.88 -9.71 1.52
N VAL A 78 3.11 -10.07 2.54
CA VAL A 78 1.70 -9.66 2.62
C VAL A 78 1.55 -8.53 3.61
N GLN A 79 1.03 -7.41 3.10
CA GLN A 79 0.67 -6.24 3.88
C GLN A 79 -0.85 -6.14 3.97
N PHE A 80 -1.40 -6.12 5.18
CA PHE A 80 -2.84 -5.90 5.36
C PHE A 80 -3.17 -4.42 5.35
N THR A 81 -4.30 -4.06 4.73
CA THR A 81 -4.91 -2.75 5.00
C THR A 81 -5.34 -2.66 6.46
N SER A 82 -5.16 -1.51 7.09
CA SER A 82 -5.89 -1.12 8.29
C SER A 82 -6.92 0.00 8.01
N GLY A 83 -7.09 0.32 6.74
CA GLY A 83 -8.03 1.34 6.26
C GLY A 83 -9.44 0.80 6.08
N GLY A 84 -9.59 -0.31 5.38
CA GLY A 84 -10.89 -0.81 4.96
C GLY A 84 -11.58 0.16 3.99
N ALA A 85 -12.91 0.21 4.04
CA ALA A 85 -13.70 1.29 3.46
C ALA A 85 -13.85 2.45 4.45
N VAL A 86 -14.06 3.68 3.96
CA VAL A 86 -14.22 4.88 4.83
C VAL A 86 -15.39 4.77 5.83
N THR A 87 -16.29 3.82 5.63
CA THR A 87 -17.44 3.53 6.48
C THR A 87 -17.20 2.45 7.53
N ASP A 88 -16.05 1.76 7.48
CA ASP A 88 -15.74 0.68 8.42
C ASP A 88 -15.45 1.21 9.82
N SER A 89 -15.93 0.48 10.84
CA SER A 89 -15.68 0.83 12.23
C SER A 89 -14.21 0.59 12.59
N GLU A 90 -13.73 1.30 13.60
CA GLU A 90 -12.37 1.15 14.12
C GLU A 90 -12.05 -0.29 14.54
N ASP A 91 -13.00 -0.96 15.21
CA ASP A 91 -12.84 -2.35 15.65
C ASP A 91 -12.78 -3.32 14.46
N ALA A 92 -13.61 -3.13 13.44
CA ALA A 92 -13.55 -3.93 12.22
C ALA A 92 -12.19 -3.77 11.52
N ARG A 93 -11.70 -2.53 11.39
CA ARG A 93 -10.42 -2.21 10.74
C ARG A 93 -9.21 -2.84 11.44
N SER A 94 -9.25 -2.98 12.77
CA SER A 94 -8.15 -3.57 13.55
C SER A 94 -8.21 -5.09 13.67
N ALA A 95 -9.38 -5.70 13.55
CA ALA A 95 -9.57 -7.13 13.80
C ALA A 95 -8.68 -8.05 12.94
N PRO A 96 -8.44 -7.81 11.64
CA PRO A 96 -7.55 -8.66 10.82
C PRO A 96 -6.10 -8.67 11.29
N LEU A 97 -5.62 -7.65 12.02
CA LEU A 97 -4.24 -7.61 12.53
C LEU A 97 -3.91 -8.80 13.44
N GLU A 98 -4.91 -9.42 14.07
CA GLU A 98 -4.74 -10.63 14.88
C GLU A 98 -4.22 -11.83 14.09
N LEU A 99 -4.28 -11.79 12.75
CA LEU A 99 -3.70 -12.81 11.87
C LEU A 99 -2.18 -12.66 11.69
N ARG A 100 -1.59 -11.58 12.21
CA ARG A 100 -0.16 -11.28 12.17
C ARG A 100 0.42 -11.34 10.75
N PRO A 101 -0.01 -10.45 9.84
CA PRO A 101 0.65 -10.30 8.54
C PRO A 101 2.08 -9.81 8.73
N ASP A 102 2.89 -9.86 7.67
CA ASP A 102 4.25 -9.33 7.70
C ASP A 102 4.27 -7.81 7.95
N MET A 103 3.34 -7.10 7.31
CA MET A 103 3.18 -5.65 7.39
C MET A 103 1.69 -5.26 7.48
N ALA A 104 1.43 -4.03 7.90
CA ALA A 104 0.12 -3.42 7.73
C ALA A 104 0.26 -1.92 7.43
N SER A 105 -0.66 -1.37 6.62
CA SER A 105 -0.71 0.07 6.39
C SER A 105 -1.27 0.80 7.60
N LEU A 106 -0.84 2.04 7.82
CA LEU A 106 -1.33 2.91 8.90
C LEU A 106 -1.40 4.35 8.41
N THR A 107 -2.60 4.82 8.10
CA THR A 107 -2.83 6.22 7.77
C THR A 107 -2.73 7.08 9.03
N THR A 108 -1.78 8.02 9.06
CA THR A 108 -1.40 8.72 10.29
C THR A 108 -2.18 10.02 10.55
N GLY A 109 -3.37 10.15 9.97
CA GLY A 109 -4.26 11.30 10.21
C GLY A 109 -5.56 11.19 9.45
N THR A 110 -6.56 11.94 9.89
CA THR A 110 -7.84 12.10 9.20
C THR A 110 -7.64 12.92 7.92
N VAL A 111 -8.27 12.51 6.83
CA VAL A 111 -8.17 13.16 5.52
C VAL A 111 -9.51 13.17 4.81
N ASN A 112 -9.78 14.22 4.01
CA ASN A 112 -10.87 14.20 3.05
C ASN A 112 -10.55 13.16 1.97
N PHE A 113 -11.49 12.29 1.65
CA PHE A 113 -11.32 11.20 0.70
C PHE A 113 -12.49 11.23 -0.29
N ALA A 114 -12.28 11.83 -1.45
CA ALA A 114 -13.31 12.13 -2.42
C ALA A 114 -14.50 12.88 -1.77
N ASP A 115 -15.69 12.31 -1.79
CA ASP A 115 -16.90 12.88 -1.19
C ASP A 115 -17.07 12.52 0.31
N GLY A 116 -16.13 11.78 0.88
CA GLY A 116 -16.16 11.33 2.27
C GLY A 116 -15.00 11.84 3.12
N VAL A 117 -14.91 11.31 4.33
CA VAL A 117 -13.81 11.56 5.26
C VAL A 117 -13.26 10.23 5.72
N PHE A 118 -11.97 10.02 5.49
CA PHE A 118 -11.27 8.87 6.04
C PHE A 118 -10.80 9.21 7.46
N TRP A 119 -11.48 8.64 8.43
CA TRP A 119 -11.36 9.03 9.83
C TRP A 119 -10.22 8.30 10.53
N ASN A 120 -9.17 9.04 10.90
CA ASN A 120 -8.00 8.54 11.62
C ASN A 120 -7.56 9.56 12.70
N PRO A 121 -8.33 9.71 13.80
CA PRO A 121 -7.96 10.61 14.89
C PRO A 121 -6.73 10.08 15.63
N PRO A 122 -5.99 10.93 16.35
CA PRO A 122 -4.73 10.56 17.01
C PRO A 122 -4.81 9.35 17.93
N ASP A 123 -5.91 9.18 18.66
CA ASP A 123 -6.08 8.05 19.58
C ASP A 123 -6.27 6.73 18.83
N LEU A 124 -6.95 6.75 17.69
CA LEU A 124 -7.08 5.58 16.80
C LEU A 124 -5.71 5.18 16.23
N VAL A 125 -4.97 6.15 15.71
CA VAL A 125 -3.63 5.93 15.13
C VAL A 125 -2.70 5.32 16.18
N ARG A 126 -2.69 5.85 17.43
CA ARG A 126 -1.91 5.27 18.54
C ARG A 126 -2.31 3.83 18.88
N ARG A 127 -3.61 3.55 18.94
CA ARG A 127 -4.10 2.18 19.23
C ARG A 127 -3.66 1.20 18.16
N PHE A 128 -3.79 1.57 16.89
CA PHE A 128 -3.39 0.70 15.77
C PHE A 128 -1.88 0.48 15.77
N TYR A 129 -1.10 1.54 15.91
CA TYR A 129 0.36 1.43 15.99
C TYR A 129 0.81 0.57 17.18
N GLY A 130 0.27 0.81 18.36
CA GLY A 130 0.53 0.00 19.55
C GLY A 130 0.20 -1.48 19.34
N ARG A 131 -0.97 -1.77 18.71
CA ARG A 131 -1.36 -3.14 18.41
C ARG A 131 -0.46 -3.81 17.38
N MET A 132 -0.06 -3.11 16.33
CA MET A 132 0.92 -3.62 15.35
C MET A 132 2.24 -3.99 16.04
N ARG A 133 2.75 -3.14 16.93
CA ARG A 133 3.97 -3.42 17.72
C ARG A 133 3.82 -4.67 18.58
N GLU A 134 2.75 -4.79 19.36
CA GLU A 134 2.49 -5.97 20.20
C GLU A 134 2.45 -7.28 19.41
N LEU A 135 1.95 -7.22 18.17
CA LEU A 135 1.83 -8.37 17.30
C LEU A 135 3.08 -8.64 16.44
N GLY A 136 4.07 -7.76 16.47
CA GLY A 136 5.29 -7.85 15.66
C GLY A 136 5.03 -7.56 14.18
N ILE A 137 4.04 -6.71 13.86
CA ILE A 137 3.68 -6.29 12.51
C ILE A 137 4.41 -4.99 12.19
N THR A 138 5.12 -4.94 11.06
CA THR A 138 5.80 -3.71 10.64
C THR A 138 4.81 -2.75 9.98
N PRO A 139 4.65 -1.52 10.50
CA PRO A 139 3.76 -0.53 9.90
C PRO A 139 4.37 0.10 8.65
N GLU A 140 3.53 0.37 7.64
CA GLU A 140 3.80 1.33 6.57
C GLU A 140 2.92 2.56 6.80
N PHE A 141 3.55 3.72 6.96
CA PHE A 141 2.81 4.97 7.20
C PHE A 141 2.31 5.54 5.89
N GLU A 142 1.00 5.53 5.69
CA GLU A 142 0.36 6.19 4.56
C GLU A 142 0.22 7.69 4.83
N ILE A 143 0.79 8.49 3.95
CA ILE A 143 0.86 9.95 4.05
C ILE A 143 0.04 10.59 2.93
N PHE A 144 -1.15 11.03 3.26
CA PHE A 144 -2.06 11.74 2.36
C PHE A 144 -1.89 13.25 2.44
N GLU A 145 -1.32 13.74 3.54
CA GLU A 145 -1.09 15.16 3.84
C GLU A 145 0.25 15.37 4.56
N ALA A 146 0.91 16.49 4.32
CA ALA A 146 2.24 16.76 4.88
C ALA A 146 2.29 16.71 6.41
N GLY A 147 1.22 17.13 7.10
CA GLY A 147 1.13 17.08 8.56
C GLY A 147 1.17 15.65 9.13
N MET A 148 0.84 14.64 8.32
CA MET A 148 0.90 13.24 8.73
C MET A 148 2.33 12.73 8.97
N LEU A 149 3.34 13.37 8.37
CA LEU A 149 4.75 13.08 8.67
C LEU A 149 5.09 13.39 10.14
N ALA A 150 4.59 14.50 10.67
CA ALA A 150 4.78 14.85 12.07
C ALA A 150 4.03 13.90 13.01
N ASN A 151 2.82 13.46 12.63
CA ASN A 151 2.07 12.48 13.39
C ASN A 151 2.81 11.13 13.46
N ALA A 152 3.36 10.66 12.33
CA ALA A 152 4.18 9.46 12.30
C ALA A 152 5.45 9.59 13.15
N ALA A 153 6.13 10.75 13.12
CA ALA A 153 7.29 11.01 13.95
C ALA A 153 6.96 10.93 15.45
N ALA A 154 5.81 11.50 15.86
CA ALA A 154 5.36 11.48 17.25
C ALA A 154 5.12 10.04 17.78
N LEU A 155 4.71 9.09 16.94
CA LEU A 155 4.58 7.69 17.33
C LEU A 155 5.94 7.08 17.71
N TYR A 156 7.01 7.35 16.96
CA TYR A 156 8.35 6.88 17.31
C TYR A 156 8.91 7.53 18.57
N GLU A 157 8.59 8.80 18.82
CA GLU A 157 8.96 9.49 20.08
C GLU A 157 8.24 8.84 21.28
N GLU A 158 6.95 8.50 21.13
CA GLU A 158 6.14 7.93 22.21
C GLU A 158 6.47 6.45 22.47
N PHE A 159 6.63 5.65 21.42
CA PHE A 159 6.74 4.19 21.52
C PHE A 159 8.15 3.64 21.34
N GLY A 160 9.11 4.44 20.87
CA GLY A 160 10.49 4.00 20.56
C GLY A 160 10.64 3.43 19.13
N GLU A 161 11.88 3.17 18.74
CA GLU A 161 12.30 2.82 17.38
C GLU A 161 12.53 1.31 17.20
N GLU A 162 11.52 0.47 17.45
CA GLU A 162 11.66 -0.99 17.26
C GLU A 162 11.53 -1.41 15.81
N HIS A 163 10.67 -0.71 15.04
CA HIS A 163 10.44 -1.01 13.63
C HIS A 163 11.16 -0.05 12.71
N HIS A 164 11.50 -0.53 11.51
CA HIS A 164 12.02 0.31 10.45
C HIS A 164 10.97 1.33 10.01
N ARG A 165 11.39 2.58 9.78
CA ARG A 165 10.51 3.66 9.33
C ARG A 165 10.27 3.55 7.84
N HIS A 166 9.08 3.13 7.46
CA HIS A 166 8.65 3.01 6.06
C HIS A 166 7.39 3.83 5.80
N TYR A 167 7.41 4.63 4.74
CA TYR A 167 6.34 5.56 4.39
C TYR A 167 5.84 5.29 2.96
N ASP A 168 4.54 5.52 2.72
CA ASP A 168 3.98 5.62 1.37
C ASP A 168 3.26 6.96 1.18
N PHE A 169 3.68 7.73 0.19
CA PHE A 169 3.07 9.01 -0.15
C PHE A 169 1.93 8.81 -1.12
N VAL A 170 0.69 8.89 -0.63
CA VAL A 170 -0.52 8.71 -1.45
C VAL A 170 -0.95 10.05 -2.03
N LEU A 171 -0.75 10.25 -3.32
CA LEU A 171 -0.92 11.53 -3.99
C LEU A 171 -2.04 11.51 -5.04
N GLY A 172 -2.81 12.60 -5.08
CA GLY A 172 -3.84 12.82 -6.09
C GLY A 172 -5.22 12.28 -5.75
N VAL A 173 -5.44 11.87 -4.49
CA VAL A 173 -6.79 11.62 -3.96
C VAL A 173 -7.53 12.96 -3.90
N PRO A 174 -8.77 13.08 -4.43
CA PRO A 174 -9.56 14.30 -4.31
C PRO A 174 -9.79 14.67 -2.83
N GLY A 175 -9.40 15.88 -2.46
CA GLY A 175 -9.53 16.37 -1.07
C GLY A 175 -8.28 16.18 -0.20
N ALA A 176 -7.26 15.48 -0.71
CA ALA A 176 -5.93 15.32 -0.08
C ALA A 176 -4.83 16.02 -0.89
N LEU A 177 -3.56 15.82 -0.53
CA LEU A 177 -2.42 16.44 -1.19
C LEU A 177 -2.37 16.10 -2.68
N PRO A 178 -2.42 17.11 -3.57
CA PRO A 178 -2.36 16.86 -5.01
C PRO A 178 -0.99 16.29 -5.46
N ALA A 179 -0.99 15.59 -6.58
CA ALA A 179 0.24 15.11 -7.21
C ALA A 179 0.89 16.22 -8.06
N TRP A 180 1.31 17.32 -7.42
CA TRP A 180 2.10 18.36 -8.07
C TRP A 180 3.52 17.85 -8.40
N ASP A 181 4.20 18.50 -9.32
CA ASP A 181 5.53 18.06 -9.81
C ASP A 181 6.58 17.95 -8.68
N ASP A 182 6.43 18.73 -7.62
CA ASP A 182 7.33 18.78 -6.46
C ASP A 182 6.84 18.03 -5.22
N SER A 183 5.58 17.52 -5.21
CA SER A 183 4.99 16.88 -4.03
C SER A 183 5.84 15.70 -3.50
N VAL A 184 6.34 14.85 -4.38
CA VAL A 184 7.21 13.71 -3.99
C VAL A 184 8.50 14.21 -3.36
N ALA A 185 9.17 15.16 -4.01
CA ALA A 185 10.44 15.71 -3.53
C ALA A 185 10.26 16.48 -2.21
N PHE A 186 9.16 17.21 -2.07
CA PHE A 186 8.81 17.93 -0.84
C PHE A 186 8.65 16.95 0.33
N LEU A 187 7.82 15.91 0.19
CA LEU A 187 7.61 14.94 1.27
C LEU A 187 8.89 14.17 1.61
N ALA A 188 9.62 13.70 0.58
CA ALA A 188 10.87 12.97 0.79
C ALA A 188 11.95 13.81 1.50
N GLY A 189 12.00 15.12 1.23
CA GLY A 189 12.91 16.04 1.90
C GLY A 189 12.63 16.28 3.39
N HIS A 190 11.47 15.85 3.90
CA HIS A 190 11.09 15.98 5.31
C HIS A 190 11.15 14.66 6.09
N LEU A 191 11.60 13.57 5.44
CA LEU A 191 11.75 12.29 6.12
C LEU A 191 12.99 12.27 7.03
N PRO A 192 12.93 11.52 8.13
CA PRO A 192 14.10 11.30 8.96
C PRO A 192 15.18 10.49 8.22
N GLU A 193 16.43 10.69 8.62
CA GLU A 193 17.55 9.94 8.06
C GLU A 193 17.36 8.42 8.25
N GLY A 194 17.68 7.65 7.22
CA GLY A 194 17.57 6.18 7.24
C GLY A 194 16.15 5.66 6.99
N ALA A 195 15.13 6.50 6.86
CA ALA A 195 13.80 6.07 6.47
C ALA A 195 13.78 5.57 5.01
N THR A 196 12.94 4.57 4.74
CA THR A 196 12.57 4.20 3.38
C THR A 196 11.18 4.74 3.06
N TRP A 197 10.91 4.94 1.78
CA TRP A 197 9.63 5.48 1.36
C TRP A 197 9.25 5.04 -0.04
N GLY A 198 7.96 4.90 -0.28
CA GLY A 198 7.34 4.74 -1.58
C GLY A 198 6.44 5.91 -1.92
N ALA A 199 5.89 5.87 -3.13
CA ALA A 199 4.84 6.79 -3.51
C ALA A 199 3.80 6.10 -4.41
N THR A 200 2.54 6.46 -4.16
CA THR A 200 1.34 6.01 -4.83
C THR A 200 0.68 7.18 -5.54
N GLY A 201 0.50 7.06 -6.84
CA GLY A 201 -0.24 8.06 -7.63
C GLY A 201 -1.62 7.54 -7.99
N ILE A 202 -2.66 8.23 -7.58
CA ILE A 202 -4.05 7.78 -7.82
C ILE A 202 -4.51 8.14 -9.23
N GLY A 203 -5.10 7.15 -9.92
CA GLY A 203 -5.68 7.30 -11.25
C GLY A 203 -4.67 7.82 -12.28
N ARG A 204 -4.97 8.95 -12.91
CA ARG A 204 -4.13 9.55 -13.97
C ARG A 204 -2.70 9.93 -13.52
N TRP A 205 -2.47 10.03 -12.22
CA TRP A 205 -1.20 10.48 -11.66
C TRP A 205 -0.19 9.34 -11.46
N HIS A 206 -0.61 8.08 -11.58
CA HIS A 206 0.20 6.92 -11.21
C HIS A 206 1.59 6.88 -11.87
N LEU A 207 1.70 7.15 -13.19
CA LEU A 207 3.00 7.10 -13.88
C LEU A 207 3.91 8.30 -13.56
N GLY A 208 3.31 9.49 -13.37
CA GLY A 208 4.07 10.70 -13.01
C GLY A 208 4.70 10.53 -11.63
N VAL A 209 3.90 10.10 -10.65
CA VAL A 209 4.34 9.86 -9.27
C VAL A 209 5.35 8.70 -9.22
N ALA A 210 5.09 7.58 -9.90
CA ALA A 210 6.04 6.47 -9.96
C ALA A 210 7.41 6.91 -10.53
N ARG A 211 7.42 7.69 -11.61
CA ARG A 211 8.66 8.22 -12.20
C ARG A 211 9.40 9.12 -11.22
N ALA A 212 8.69 10.04 -10.55
CA ALA A 212 9.28 10.92 -9.56
C ALA A 212 9.90 10.14 -8.40
N ALA A 213 9.17 9.14 -7.86
CA ALA A 213 9.67 8.28 -6.79
C ALA A 213 10.91 7.49 -7.22
N ILE A 214 10.88 6.82 -8.38
CA ILE A 214 12.02 6.04 -8.90
C ILE A 214 13.26 6.92 -9.05
N THR A 215 13.09 8.12 -9.60
CA THR A 215 14.20 9.05 -9.86
C THR A 215 14.79 9.60 -8.56
N ALA A 216 13.95 9.86 -7.56
CA ALA A 216 14.37 10.36 -6.25
C ALA A 216 14.89 9.27 -5.29
N GLY A 217 14.94 8.00 -5.72
CA GLY A 217 15.44 6.89 -4.91
C GLY A 217 14.39 6.20 -4.01
N GLY A 218 13.13 6.61 -4.11
CA GLY A 218 12.00 5.99 -3.43
C GLY A 218 11.50 4.70 -4.08
N HIS A 219 10.47 4.11 -3.52
CA HIS A 219 9.79 2.90 -3.97
C HIS A 219 8.45 3.25 -4.62
N VAL A 220 7.72 2.26 -5.13
CA VAL A 220 6.46 2.51 -5.84
C VAL A 220 5.39 1.52 -5.42
N ARG A 221 4.17 2.03 -5.20
CA ARG A 221 2.96 1.23 -5.11
C ARG A 221 2.09 1.49 -6.35
N THR A 222 1.48 0.44 -6.89
CA THR A 222 0.50 0.49 -7.98
C THR A 222 -0.36 -0.77 -8.00
N GLY A 223 -1.55 -0.70 -8.58
CA GLY A 223 -2.47 -1.81 -8.72
C GLY A 223 -3.89 -1.32 -8.99
N PHE A 224 -4.84 -2.23 -9.11
CA PHE A 224 -6.24 -1.90 -9.42
C PHE A 224 -6.92 -1.03 -8.36
N GLU A 225 -6.45 -1.07 -7.13
CA GLU A 225 -6.89 -0.15 -6.08
C GLU A 225 -6.59 1.30 -6.45
N ASP A 226 -5.42 1.56 -7.01
CA ASP A 226 -4.91 2.91 -7.26
C ASP A 226 -5.20 3.39 -8.69
N VAL A 227 -5.22 2.47 -9.66
CA VAL A 227 -5.42 2.78 -11.08
C VAL A 227 -5.96 1.57 -11.85
N VAL A 228 -7.08 1.74 -12.56
CA VAL A 228 -7.67 0.68 -13.40
C VAL A 228 -7.23 0.78 -14.87
N TYR A 229 -6.60 1.89 -15.27
CA TYR A 229 -6.19 2.12 -16.66
C TYR A 229 -4.69 1.86 -16.86
N TYR A 230 -4.35 1.11 -17.91
CA TYR A 230 -2.98 1.03 -18.39
C TYR A 230 -2.56 2.33 -19.06
N GLU A 231 -3.41 2.88 -19.90
CA GLU A 231 -3.27 4.19 -20.53
C GLU A 231 -4.65 4.81 -20.78
N ARG A 232 -4.68 6.07 -21.16
CA ARG A 232 -5.94 6.78 -21.38
C ARG A 232 -6.88 5.99 -22.32
N GLY A 233 -8.04 5.61 -21.82
CA GLY A 233 -9.09 4.90 -22.57
C GLY A 233 -8.87 3.39 -22.75
N ARG A 234 -7.79 2.83 -22.17
CA ARG A 234 -7.53 1.39 -22.18
C ARG A 234 -7.33 0.87 -20.76
N LEU A 235 -8.22 0.01 -20.30
CA LEU A 235 -8.08 -0.67 -19.02
C LEU A 235 -6.79 -1.52 -18.99
N ALA A 236 -6.21 -1.65 -17.81
CA ALA A 236 -5.15 -2.62 -17.58
C ALA A 236 -5.75 -4.05 -17.60
N GLU A 237 -5.03 -4.99 -18.18
CA GLU A 237 -5.46 -6.39 -18.31
C GLU A 237 -5.29 -7.18 -17.01
N SER A 238 -4.31 -6.78 -16.16
CA SER A 238 -4.05 -7.40 -14.87
C SER A 238 -3.24 -6.44 -13.98
N ASN A 239 -3.20 -6.69 -12.68
CA ASN A 239 -2.26 -6.03 -11.77
C ASN A 239 -0.81 -6.30 -12.21
N ALA A 240 -0.49 -7.53 -12.59
CA ALA A 240 0.84 -7.91 -13.08
C ALA A 240 1.29 -7.06 -14.28
N GLN A 241 0.37 -6.63 -15.16
CA GLN A 241 0.70 -5.72 -16.27
C GLN A 241 1.16 -4.35 -15.78
N LEU A 242 0.51 -3.80 -14.73
CA LEU A 242 0.91 -2.54 -14.10
C LEU A 242 2.26 -2.67 -13.39
N ILE A 243 2.47 -3.75 -12.64
CA ILE A 243 3.73 -4.06 -11.95
C ILE A 243 4.87 -4.19 -12.97
N LYS A 244 4.68 -4.94 -14.04
CA LYS A 244 5.70 -5.11 -15.10
C LYS A 244 6.11 -3.78 -15.73
N ARG A 245 5.16 -2.87 -15.90
CA ARG A 245 5.43 -1.52 -16.41
C ARG A 245 6.33 -0.72 -15.47
N VAL A 246 6.01 -0.70 -14.17
CA VAL A 246 6.81 -0.01 -13.15
C VAL A 246 8.19 -0.66 -13.01
N ALA A 247 8.28 -1.99 -13.05
CA ALA A 247 9.56 -2.70 -13.04
C ALA A 247 10.42 -2.33 -14.26
N GLY A 248 9.80 -2.15 -15.44
CA GLY A 248 10.46 -1.62 -16.63
C GLY A 248 11.06 -0.22 -16.40
N MET A 249 10.26 0.70 -15.84
CA MET A 249 10.72 2.06 -15.50
C MET A 249 11.90 2.02 -14.50
N GLY A 250 11.87 1.11 -13.52
CA GLY A 250 12.98 0.93 -12.57
C GLY A 250 14.27 0.50 -13.27
N ARG A 251 14.18 -0.47 -14.18
CA ARG A 251 15.34 -0.95 -14.97
C ARG A 251 15.89 0.15 -15.89
N GLU A 252 15.02 0.92 -16.55
CA GLU A 252 15.42 2.09 -17.36
C GLU A 252 16.17 3.15 -16.54
N ALA A 253 15.82 3.28 -15.25
CA ALA A 253 16.52 4.14 -14.30
C ALA A 253 17.77 3.46 -13.66
N ASN A 254 18.22 2.32 -14.17
CA ASN A 254 19.32 1.52 -13.64
C ASN A 254 19.14 1.10 -12.18
N ARG A 255 17.90 0.79 -11.78
CA ARG A 255 17.59 0.21 -10.46
C ARG A 255 17.25 -1.27 -10.60
N GLU A 256 17.88 -2.10 -9.77
CA GLU A 256 17.50 -3.49 -9.58
C GLU A 256 16.11 -3.56 -8.95
N ILE A 257 15.31 -4.57 -9.32
CA ILE A 257 13.99 -4.80 -8.73
C ILE A 257 14.16 -5.69 -7.50
N ALA A 258 13.70 -5.21 -6.36
CA ALA A 258 13.82 -5.93 -5.10
C ALA A 258 12.95 -7.19 -5.09
N THR A 259 13.55 -8.33 -4.73
CA THR A 259 12.82 -9.55 -4.41
C THR A 259 12.19 -9.44 -3.01
N PRO A 260 11.25 -10.32 -2.62
CA PRO A 260 10.76 -10.36 -1.24
C PRO A 260 11.88 -10.51 -0.20
N GLU A 261 12.90 -11.29 -0.49
CA GLU A 261 14.07 -11.45 0.39
C GLU A 261 14.86 -10.14 0.58
N ILE A 262 15.15 -9.44 -0.53
CA ILE A 262 15.83 -8.15 -0.49
C ILE A 262 14.94 -7.13 0.26
N THR A 263 13.63 -7.15 0.01
CA THR A 263 12.67 -6.26 0.66
C THR A 263 12.60 -6.51 2.16
N ARG A 264 12.56 -7.78 2.62
CA ARG A 264 12.61 -8.12 4.05
C ARG A 264 13.85 -7.54 4.71
N ASN A 265 15.01 -7.65 4.07
CA ASN A 265 16.26 -7.09 4.59
C ASN A 265 16.23 -5.55 4.65
N LEU A 266 15.71 -4.88 3.61
CA LEU A 266 15.62 -3.42 3.55
C LEU A 266 14.65 -2.85 4.59
N LEU A 267 13.51 -3.52 4.81
CA LEU A 267 12.46 -3.08 5.74
C LEU A 267 12.61 -3.69 7.14
N ARG A 268 13.59 -4.58 7.35
CA ARG A 268 13.85 -5.28 8.63
C ARG A 268 12.63 -6.07 9.15
N LEU A 269 11.98 -6.80 8.23
CA LEU A 269 10.83 -7.66 8.54
C LEU A 269 11.27 -8.98 9.17
#